data_397f3b13a4bee0dee57b85a5989fb6a1
#
_entry.id   397f3b13a4bee0dee57b85a5989fb6a1
#
_cell.length_a   1.000
_cell.length_b   1.000
_cell.length_c   1.000
_cell.angle_alpha   90.00
_cell.angle_beta   90.00
_cell.angle_gamma   90.00
#
_symmetry.space_group_name_H-M   'P 1'
#
loop_
_entity.id
_entity.type
_entity.pdbx_description
1 polymer ?
#
loop_
_entity_poly.entity_id
_entity_poly.type
_entity_poly.pdbx_seq_one_letter_code
_entity_poly.pdbx_strand_id
1 'polypeptide(L)'
;MEIATLVDAEEPRIQSLARADAILSAVMNNREATPLSKLTETLGLNKTTVFNLAESLVVLGFLMRTSNPKGYKLGLRCLELGRHVSKNLPILELSRPVLRELCQSTGEAVNLAMPYFQEAI
;
A
#
# COMPACT_ATOMS: atom_id res chain seq x y z
N MET A 1 18.17 -13.06 -4.98
CA MET A 1 16.96 -13.36 -5.71
C MET A 1 16.62 -12.26 -6.69
N GLU A 2 16.19 -12.64 -7.86
CA GLU A 2 15.94 -11.74 -8.97
C GLU A 2 14.91 -10.65 -8.68
N ILE A 3 13.93 -10.94 -7.83
CA ILE A 3 12.89 -9.97 -7.52
C ILE A 3 13.47 -8.71 -6.90
N ALA A 4 14.37 -8.85 -5.93
CA ALA A 4 15.00 -7.69 -5.29
C ALA A 4 15.85 -6.91 -6.29
N THR A 5 16.57 -7.63 -7.15
CA THR A 5 17.40 -6.99 -8.17
C THR A 5 16.55 -6.22 -9.18
N LEU A 6 15.41 -6.78 -9.58
CA LEU A 6 14.53 -6.12 -10.53
C LEU A 6 13.91 -4.85 -9.94
N VAL A 7 13.53 -4.89 -8.66
CA VAL A 7 12.97 -3.72 -7.99
C VAL A 7 13.99 -2.59 -7.90
N ASP A 8 15.25 -2.92 -7.62
CA ASP A 8 16.29 -1.93 -7.46
C ASP A 8 16.84 -1.39 -8.77
N ALA A 9 16.70 -2.15 -9.85
CA ALA A 9 17.41 -1.87 -11.10
C ALA A 9 16.69 -0.87 -12.00
N GLU A 10 15.37 -0.77 -11.92
CA GLU A 10 14.64 0.01 -12.90
C GLU A 10 13.51 0.84 -12.28
N GLU A 11 13.27 1.98 -12.91
CA GLU A 11 12.09 2.77 -12.62
C GLU A 11 11.02 2.45 -13.65
N PRO A 12 9.73 2.61 -13.30
CA PRO A 12 8.65 2.41 -14.27
C PRO A 12 8.79 3.35 -15.46
N ARG A 13 8.51 2.84 -16.63
CA ARG A 13 8.56 3.66 -17.86
C ARG A 13 7.48 4.74 -17.87
N ILE A 14 6.36 4.46 -17.23
CA ILE A 14 5.23 5.40 -17.17
C ILE A 14 5.28 6.12 -15.84
N GLN A 15 5.56 7.40 -15.89
CA GLN A 15 5.76 8.20 -14.69
C GLN A 15 4.51 8.29 -13.82
N SER A 16 3.33 8.34 -14.42
CA SER A 16 2.09 8.41 -13.65
C SER A 16 1.87 7.15 -12.80
N LEU A 17 2.34 6.00 -13.26
CA LEU A 17 2.25 4.78 -12.46
C LEU A 17 3.17 4.84 -11.25
N ALA A 18 4.38 5.37 -11.43
CA ALA A 18 5.30 5.55 -10.32
C ALA A 18 4.74 6.52 -9.29
N ARG A 19 4.09 7.58 -9.75
CA ARG A 19 3.46 8.56 -8.87
C ARG A 19 2.27 7.97 -8.14
N ALA A 20 1.45 7.18 -8.83
CA ALA A 20 0.32 6.49 -8.21
C ALA A 20 0.79 5.52 -7.13
N ASP A 21 1.84 4.76 -7.43
CA ASP A 21 2.44 3.85 -6.46
C ASP A 21 2.95 4.60 -5.22
N ALA A 22 3.58 5.74 -5.43
CA ALA A 22 4.06 6.58 -4.33
C ALA A 22 2.92 7.05 -3.44
N ILE A 23 1.77 7.39 -4.04
CA ILE A 23 0.57 7.78 -3.26
C ILE A 23 0.10 6.59 -2.44
N LEU A 24 -0.04 5.43 -3.05
CA LEU A 24 -0.49 4.24 -2.34
C LEU A 24 0.43 3.88 -1.18
N SER A 25 1.74 3.98 -1.40
CA SER A 25 2.72 3.70 -0.35
C SER A 25 2.62 4.70 0.80
N ALA A 26 2.44 5.97 0.50
CA ALA A 26 2.29 7.01 1.52
C ALA A 26 1.04 6.78 2.36
N VAL A 27 -0.07 6.42 1.71
CA VAL A 27 -1.32 6.12 2.42
C VAL A 27 -1.18 4.86 3.26
N MET A 28 -0.56 3.84 2.72
CA MET A 28 -0.34 2.58 3.43
C MET A 28 0.47 2.76 4.71
N ASN A 29 1.47 3.63 4.67
CA ASN A 29 2.37 3.85 5.79
C ASN A 29 1.80 4.78 6.87
N ASN A 30 0.63 5.34 6.65
CA ASN A 30 -0.02 6.21 7.62
C ASN A 30 -1.15 5.44 8.28
N ARG A 31 -1.21 5.46 9.60
CA ARG A 31 -2.25 4.76 10.35
C ARG A 31 -3.63 5.37 10.14
N GLU A 32 -3.67 6.68 10.04
CA GLU A 32 -4.91 7.41 9.84
C GLU A 32 -5.07 7.81 8.39
N ALA A 33 -6.22 8.39 8.06
CA ALA A 33 -6.44 8.92 6.73
C ALA A 33 -5.35 9.94 6.38
N THR A 34 -4.85 9.87 5.17
CA THR A 34 -3.80 10.77 4.70
C THR A 34 -4.43 11.92 3.94
N PRO A 35 -4.30 13.17 4.43
CA PRO A 35 -4.87 14.30 3.71
C PRO A 35 -4.11 14.62 2.43
N LEU A 36 -4.80 15.28 1.51
CA LEU A 36 -4.19 15.66 0.23
C LEU A 36 -2.92 16.51 0.42
N SER A 37 -2.93 17.39 1.41
CA SER A 37 -1.76 18.23 1.68
C SER A 37 -0.51 17.40 1.99
N LYS A 38 -0.68 16.33 2.73
CA LYS A 38 0.45 15.46 3.06
C LYS A 38 0.95 14.71 1.83
N LEU A 39 0.07 14.27 0.97
CA LEU A 39 0.44 13.62 -0.28
C LEU A 39 1.20 14.60 -1.19
N THR A 40 0.72 15.81 -1.29
CA THR A 40 1.36 16.85 -2.07
C THR A 40 2.78 17.12 -1.58
N GLU A 41 2.94 17.23 -0.28
CA GLU A 41 4.23 17.44 0.35
C GLU A 41 5.17 16.25 0.10
N THR A 42 4.67 15.04 0.28
CA THR A 42 5.47 13.83 0.11
C THR A 42 5.95 13.64 -1.32
N LEU A 43 5.07 13.91 -2.30
CA LEU A 43 5.41 13.72 -3.70
C LEU A 43 6.18 14.90 -4.30
N GLY A 44 6.08 16.08 -3.69
CA GLY A 44 6.74 17.26 -4.23
C GLY A 44 6.15 17.73 -5.54
N LEU A 45 4.87 17.43 -5.80
CA LEU A 45 4.15 17.83 -7.00
C LEU A 45 3.10 18.87 -6.65
N ASN A 46 2.54 19.52 -7.67
CA ASN A 46 1.50 20.50 -7.39
C ASN A 46 0.20 19.81 -6.97
N LYS A 47 -0.64 20.55 -6.27
CA LYS A 47 -1.86 20.03 -5.67
C LYS A 47 -2.82 19.45 -6.72
N THR A 48 -2.95 20.11 -7.86
CA THR A 48 -3.86 19.65 -8.92
C THR A 48 -3.45 18.29 -9.45
N THR A 49 -2.17 18.10 -9.70
CA THR A 49 -1.65 16.81 -10.18
C THR A 49 -1.89 15.70 -9.17
N VAL A 50 -1.59 15.96 -7.91
CA VAL A 50 -1.76 14.96 -6.84
C VAL A 50 -3.24 14.66 -6.66
N PHE A 51 -4.09 15.68 -6.67
CA PHE A 51 -5.53 15.50 -6.56
C PHE A 51 -6.07 14.62 -7.69
N ASN A 52 -5.67 14.90 -8.93
CA ASN A 52 -6.13 14.11 -10.08
C ASN A 52 -5.69 12.66 -9.99
N LEU A 53 -4.46 12.41 -9.55
CA LEU A 53 -3.96 11.06 -9.35
C LEU A 53 -4.75 10.34 -8.25
N ALA A 54 -4.94 11.01 -7.12
CA ALA A 54 -5.65 10.40 -5.99
C ALA A 54 -7.10 10.11 -6.35
N GLU A 55 -7.77 11.04 -7.02
CA GLU A 55 -9.17 10.84 -7.42
C GLU A 55 -9.30 9.72 -8.46
N SER A 56 -8.35 9.59 -9.35
CA SER A 56 -8.32 8.48 -10.29
C SER A 56 -8.19 7.15 -9.56
N LEU A 57 -7.35 7.11 -8.54
CA LEU A 57 -7.20 5.91 -7.73
C LEU A 57 -8.47 5.59 -6.94
N VAL A 58 -9.21 6.61 -6.52
CA VAL A 58 -10.51 6.41 -5.86
C VAL A 58 -11.50 5.77 -6.84
N VAL A 59 -11.58 6.30 -8.07
CA VAL A 59 -12.47 5.75 -9.09
C VAL A 59 -12.14 4.28 -9.38
N LEU A 60 -10.86 3.94 -9.40
CA LEU A 60 -10.42 2.58 -9.67
C LEU A 60 -10.53 1.66 -8.44
N GLY A 61 -10.83 2.20 -7.28
CA GLY A 61 -11.01 1.42 -6.07
C GLY A 61 -9.73 1.19 -5.26
N PHE A 62 -8.60 1.77 -5.67
CA PHE A 62 -7.33 1.63 -4.94
C PHE A 62 -7.27 2.52 -3.72
N LEU A 63 -8.01 3.62 -3.73
CA LEU A 63 -8.15 4.50 -2.58
C LEU A 63 -9.61 4.70 -2.25
N MET A 64 -9.89 5.12 -1.03
CA MET A 64 -11.21 5.56 -0.62
C MET A 64 -11.07 6.89 0.09
N ARG A 65 -12.04 7.77 -0.10
CA ARG A 65 -12.08 9.06 0.60
C ARG A 65 -12.66 8.86 1.98
N THR A 66 -12.14 9.62 2.92
CA THR A 66 -12.70 9.67 4.27
C THR A 66 -13.13 11.11 4.56
N SER A 67 -14.07 11.28 5.47
CA SER A 67 -14.57 12.62 5.79
C SER A 67 -14.22 13.09 7.20
N ASN A 68 -13.90 12.16 8.11
CA ASN A 68 -13.64 12.54 9.50
C ASN A 68 -12.61 11.61 10.14
N PRO A 69 -11.33 11.91 10.06
CA PRO A 69 -10.74 13.09 9.41
C PRO A 69 -10.77 12.98 7.88
N LYS A 70 -10.74 14.12 7.23
CA LYS A 70 -10.75 14.17 5.76
C LYS A 70 -9.40 13.70 5.20
N GLY A 71 -9.46 12.78 4.25
CA GLY A 71 -8.24 12.25 3.63
C GLY A 71 -8.53 11.01 2.80
N TYR A 72 -7.49 10.22 2.61
CA TYR A 72 -7.55 9.00 1.82
C TYR A 72 -7.05 7.81 2.64
N LYS A 73 -7.66 6.67 2.40
CA LYS A 73 -7.20 5.37 2.90
C LYS A 73 -7.15 4.39 1.74
N LEU A 74 -6.49 3.25 1.92
CA LEU A 74 -6.47 2.22 0.90
C LEU A 74 -7.88 1.68 0.66
N GLY A 75 -8.21 1.46 -0.60
CA GLY A 75 -9.54 0.98 -1.00
C GLY A 75 -9.60 -0.53 -1.14
N LEU A 76 -10.82 -1.03 -1.37
CA LEU A 76 -11.08 -2.47 -1.42
C LEU A 76 -10.39 -3.18 -2.58
N ARG A 77 -10.05 -2.46 -3.63
CA ARG A 77 -9.34 -3.07 -4.76
C ARG A 77 -7.99 -3.64 -4.31
N CYS A 78 -7.34 -2.98 -3.37
CA CYS A 78 -6.07 -3.46 -2.82
C CYS A 78 -6.25 -4.81 -2.12
N LEU A 79 -7.35 -4.96 -1.38
CA LEU A 79 -7.65 -6.21 -0.70
C LEU A 79 -7.93 -7.33 -1.72
N GLU A 80 -8.71 -7.03 -2.75
CA GLU A 80 -9.00 -7.99 -3.82
C GLU A 80 -7.73 -8.55 -4.43
N LEU A 81 -6.84 -7.66 -4.83
CA LEU A 81 -5.58 -8.05 -5.47
C LEU A 81 -4.71 -8.85 -4.50
N GLY A 82 -4.63 -8.39 -3.25
CA GLY A 82 -3.83 -9.08 -2.25
C GLY A 82 -4.34 -10.49 -1.95
N ARG A 83 -5.65 -10.65 -1.86
CA ARG A 83 -6.24 -11.96 -1.61
C ARG A 83 -5.98 -12.92 -2.76
N HIS A 84 -6.06 -12.43 -3.99
CA HIS A 84 -5.77 -13.26 -5.16
C HIS A 84 -4.31 -13.74 -5.14
N VAL A 85 -3.39 -12.83 -4.83
CA VAL A 85 -1.96 -13.17 -4.76
C VAL A 85 -1.72 -14.22 -3.69
N SER A 86 -2.28 -14.04 -2.50
CA SER A 86 -2.04 -14.97 -1.40
C SER A 86 -2.66 -16.36 -1.63
N LYS A 87 -3.70 -16.45 -2.44
CA LYS A 87 -4.29 -17.75 -2.81
C LYS A 87 -3.44 -18.52 -3.80
N ASN A 88 -2.75 -17.82 -4.70
CA ASN A 88 -2.08 -18.44 -5.84
C ASN A 88 -0.58 -18.60 -5.67
N LEU A 89 0.01 -18.02 -4.64
CA LEU A 89 1.43 -18.12 -4.38
C LEU A 89 1.68 -18.62 -2.96
N PRO A 90 2.69 -19.47 -2.75
CA PRO A 90 3.04 -19.95 -1.41
C PRO A 90 3.77 -18.89 -0.59
N ILE A 91 3.48 -17.65 -0.84
CA ILE A 91 4.19 -16.53 -0.22
C ILE A 91 3.95 -16.45 1.29
N LEU A 92 2.76 -16.84 1.74
CA LEU A 92 2.45 -16.81 3.17
C LEU A 92 3.27 -17.83 3.94
N GLU A 93 3.46 -19.01 3.36
CA GLU A 93 4.29 -20.03 4.01
C GLU A 93 5.74 -19.61 4.04
N LEU A 94 6.23 -19.04 2.95
CA LEU A 94 7.60 -18.54 2.87
C LEU A 94 7.87 -17.41 3.86
N SER A 95 6.88 -16.57 4.13
CA SER A 95 7.03 -15.43 5.01
C SER A 95 6.73 -15.74 6.47
N ARG A 96 6.12 -16.87 6.81
CA ARG A 96 5.80 -17.23 8.18
C ARG A 96 6.97 -17.16 9.16
N PRO A 97 8.15 -17.70 8.83
CA PRO A 97 9.28 -17.58 9.74
C PRO A 97 9.67 -16.13 10.01
N VAL A 98 9.63 -15.30 8.96
CA VAL A 98 9.94 -13.87 9.08
C VAL A 98 8.92 -13.18 9.96
N LEU A 99 7.63 -13.48 9.77
CA LEU A 99 6.57 -12.91 10.59
C LEU A 99 6.69 -13.31 12.05
N ARG A 100 7.11 -14.56 12.32
CA ARG A 100 7.34 -15.00 13.69
C ARG A 100 8.47 -14.24 14.36
N GLU A 101 9.57 -14.03 13.65
CA GLU A 101 10.67 -13.24 14.18
C GLU A 101 10.25 -11.82 14.49
N LEU A 102 9.49 -11.21 13.60
CA LEU A 102 8.97 -9.86 13.83
C LEU A 102 8.04 -9.82 15.03
N CYS A 103 7.22 -10.84 15.20
CA CYS A 103 6.32 -10.94 16.33
C CYS A 103 7.09 -10.98 17.65
N GLN A 104 8.18 -11.73 17.69
CA GLN A 104 9.02 -11.82 18.88
C GLN A 104 9.74 -10.52 19.20
N SER A 105 10.14 -9.77 18.17
CA SER A 105 10.92 -8.55 18.37
C SER A 105 10.06 -7.30 18.52
N THR A 106 8.93 -7.21 17.82
CA THR A 106 8.11 -6.00 17.81
C THR A 106 6.73 -6.18 18.46
N GLY A 107 6.22 -7.40 18.50
CA GLY A 107 4.95 -7.72 19.14
C GLY A 107 3.74 -7.16 18.42
N GLU A 108 3.35 -5.94 18.80
CA GLU A 108 2.07 -5.37 18.37
C GLU A 108 1.91 -5.20 16.86
N ALA A 109 2.97 -4.78 16.18
CA ALA A 109 2.87 -4.53 14.75
C ALA A 109 2.55 -5.81 13.98
N VAL A 110 3.12 -6.93 14.40
CA VAL A 110 2.88 -8.21 13.77
C VAL A 110 1.51 -8.75 14.14
N ASN A 111 1.05 -8.48 15.36
CA ASN A 111 -0.29 -8.90 15.77
C ASN A 111 -1.39 -8.27 14.91
N LEU A 112 -1.15 -7.09 14.37
CA LEU A 112 -2.08 -6.48 13.43
C LEU A 112 -2.02 -7.13 12.06
N ALA A 113 -0.84 -7.56 11.64
CA ALA A 113 -0.64 -8.16 10.32
C ALA A 113 -1.10 -9.61 10.25
N MET A 114 -0.87 -10.39 11.29
CA MET A 114 -1.18 -11.82 11.28
C MET A 114 -2.64 -12.16 11.02
N PRO A 115 -3.62 -11.55 11.71
CA PRO A 115 -5.03 -11.83 11.42
C PRO A 115 -5.40 -11.47 10.00
N TYR A 116 -4.81 -10.40 9.46
CA TYR A 116 -5.07 -9.97 8.11
C TYR A 116 -4.63 -11.01 7.09
N PHE A 117 -3.43 -11.54 7.26
CA PHE A 117 -2.92 -12.60 6.39
C PHE A 117 -3.74 -13.87 6.49
N GLN A 118 -4.19 -14.22 7.69
CA GLN A 118 -5.03 -15.38 7.87
C GLN A 118 -6.36 -15.26 7.14
N GLU A 119 -6.95 -14.08 7.15
CA GLU A 119 -8.17 -13.82 6.41
C GLU A 119 -7.96 -13.89 4.90
N ALA A 120 -6.78 -13.50 4.44
CA ALA A 120 -6.47 -13.54 3.02
C ALA A 120 -6.28 -14.96 2.48
N ILE A 121 -5.98 -15.90 3.35
CA ILE A 121 -5.85 -17.29 2.96
C ILE A 121 -7.22 -17.92 2.75
#